data_3510a0ad8e10a775d58953c4bdc4cf2f
#
_entry.id   3510a0ad8e10a775d58953c4bdc4cf2f
#
_cell.length_a   1.000
_cell.length_b   1.000
_cell.length_c   1.000
_cell.angle_alpha   90.00
_cell.angle_beta   90.00
_cell.angle_gamma   90.00
#
_symmetry.space_group_name_H-M   'P 1'
#
loop_
_entity.id
_entity.type
_entity.pdbx_description
1 polymer ?
#
loop_
_entity_poly.entity_id
_entity_poly.type
_entity_poly.pdbx_seq_one_letter_code
_entity_poly.pdbx_strand_id
1 'polypeptide(L)'
;MVYEGSLSFNLFPPNNYFRTMHFIEVYGLSTNFMRYAYDFVLLDKENRKYTGDGASELDYYGFNKDVYAAGNGKVVYASNDHKDDKSFDVTKLKKNPLELYGNCIGIQHKNGAISIYGHLKQNSLMVKMGDSVVSGQKIAAIGVSGSSFFPHLHFEVRTSIMNAAEGLPSYFSNIYALESNMKIKSGFVETGSIVLTK
;
A
#
# COMPACT_ATOMS: atom_id res chain seq x y z
N MET A 1 7.97 -19.13 -2.84
CA MET A 1 8.40 -18.68 -1.49
C MET A 1 7.23 -17.92 -0.92
N VAL A 2 6.88 -18.14 0.33
CA VAL A 2 5.81 -17.41 1.04
C VAL A 2 6.49 -16.50 2.06
N TYR A 3 5.94 -15.30 2.30
CA TYR A 3 6.40 -14.47 3.40
C TYR A 3 6.01 -15.16 4.73
N GLU A 4 6.99 -15.69 5.44
CA GLU A 4 6.78 -16.38 6.72
C GLU A 4 6.74 -15.44 7.93
N GLY A 5 6.88 -14.15 7.70
CA GLY A 5 6.76 -13.12 8.75
C GLY A 5 5.31 -12.75 9.01
N SER A 6 4.97 -12.49 10.25
CA SER A 6 3.68 -11.90 10.60
C SER A 6 3.74 -10.39 10.38
N LEU A 7 2.98 -9.88 9.43
CA LEU A 7 2.72 -8.45 9.27
C LEU A 7 1.54 -8.06 10.16
N SER A 8 1.66 -6.95 10.86
CA SER A 8 0.54 -6.38 11.60
C SER A 8 -0.32 -5.56 10.65
N PHE A 9 -1.66 -5.73 10.70
CA PHE A 9 -2.60 -4.87 9.98
C PHE A 9 -2.75 -3.51 10.67
N ASN A 10 -1.63 -2.91 11.06
CA ASN A 10 -1.54 -1.57 11.61
C ASN A 10 -1.18 -0.54 10.53
N LEU A 11 -1.54 -0.81 9.28
CA LEU A 11 -1.25 0.08 8.14
C LEU A 11 -1.94 1.43 8.25
N PHE A 12 -3.02 1.52 9.04
CA PHE A 12 -3.91 2.67 9.12
C PHE A 12 -4.29 3.00 10.57
N PRO A 13 -4.78 4.23 10.84
CA PRO A 13 -5.36 4.57 12.13
C PRO A 13 -6.50 3.63 12.50
N PRO A 14 -6.78 3.41 13.80
CA PRO A 14 -7.89 2.59 14.25
C PRO A 14 -9.26 3.17 13.81
N ASN A 15 -10.28 2.29 13.77
CA ASN A 15 -11.66 2.63 13.42
C ASN A 15 -11.88 3.13 11.99
N ASN A 16 -11.10 2.63 11.03
CA ASN A 16 -11.30 2.91 9.61
C ASN A 16 -11.71 1.63 8.86
N TYR A 17 -12.53 1.81 7.83
CA TYR A 17 -13.02 0.76 6.95
C TYR A 17 -12.29 0.83 5.62
N PHE A 18 -11.72 -0.28 5.17
CA PHE A 18 -11.02 -0.35 3.90
C PHE A 18 -11.59 -1.48 3.04
N ARG A 19 -11.80 -1.18 1.77
CA ARG A 19 -12.06 -2.20 0.75
C ARG A 19 -10.74 -2.56 0.08
N THR A 20 -10.49 -3.86 -0.05
CA THR A 20 -9.38 -4.37 -0.84
C THR A 20 -9.77 -4.46 -2.30
N MET A 21 -8.90 -4.00 -3.16
CA MET A 21 -9.01 -4.13 -4.61
C MET A 21 -7.71 -4.76 -5.10
N HIS A 22 -7.83 -5.68 -6.06
CA HIS A 22 -6.67 -6.20 -6.78
C HIS A 22 -6.79 -5.74 -8.22
N PHE A 23 -5.92 -4.85 -8.64
CA PHE A 23 -5.74 -4.55 -10.05
C PHE A 23 -4.58 -5.39 -10.57
N ILE A 24 -4.90 -6.38 -11.40
CA ILE A 24 -3.87 -7.06 -12.18
C ILE A 24 -3.68 -6.23 -13.44
N GLU A 25 -2.91 -5.17 -13.35
CA GLU A 25 -2.46 -4.47 -14.54
C GLU A 25 -1.19 -5.14 -15.06
N VAL A 26 -1.34 -5.89 -16.15
CA VAL A 26 -0.23 -6.52 -16.84
C VAL A 26 0.29 -5.53 -17.88
N TYR A 27 1.15 -4.62 -17.49
CA TYR A 27 1.88 -3.75 -18.42
C TYR A 27 3.04 -4.49 -19.14
N GLY A 28 2.89 -5.76 -19.46
CA GLY A 28 3.93 -6.55 -20.12
C GLY A 28 5.20 -6.71 -19.28
N LEU A 29 5.12 -6.48 -17.98
CA LEU A 29 6.18 -6.73 -17.03
C LEU A 29 6.17 -8.20 -16.62
N SER A 30 7.35 -8.74 -16.28
CA SER A 30 7.54 -10.14 -15.98
C SER A 30 6.57 -10.69 -14.93
N THR A 31 6.21 -11.88 -15.07
CA THR A 31 5.09 -12.69 -14.61
C THR A 31 4.63 -12.62 -13.15
N ASN A 32 5.37 -12.00 -12.21
CA ASN A 32 5.01 -11.95 -10.79
C ASN A 32 4.99 -10.54 -10.19
N PHE A 33 5.11 -9.52 -11.04
CA PHE A 33 5.02 -8.13 -10.61
C PHE A 33 3.58 -7.83 -10.14
N MET A 34 3.40 -7.31 -8.94
CA MET A 34 2.11 -6.98 -8.30
C MET A 34 1.12 -8.14 -8.12
N ARG A 35 1.51 -9.40 -8.38
CA ARG A 35 0.59 -10.55 -8.35
C ARG A 35 -0.16 -10.70 -7.02
N TYR A 36 0.44 -10.31 -5.92
CA TYR A 36 -0.11 -10.43 -4.56
C TYR A 36 -0.24 -9.07 -3.87
N ALA A 37 -0.36 -8.02 -4.67
CA ALA A 37 -0.54 -6.67 -4.16
C ALA A 37 -1.97 -6.44 -3.65
N TYR A 38 -2.10 -5.48 -2.75
CA TYR A 38 -3.37 -4.99 -2.23
C TYR A 38 -3.49 -3.50 -2.50
N ASP A 39 -4.65 -3.06 -2.96
CA ASP A 39 -5.02 -1.66 -3.00
C ASP A 39 -6.09 -1.39 -1.94
N PHE A 40 -5.71 -0.68 -0.90
CA PHE A 40 -6.58 -0.36 0.22
C PHE A 40 -7.26 0.99 0.02
N VAL A 41 -8.59 0.95 -0.13
CA VAL A 41 -9.44 2.13 -0.35
C VAL A 41 -10.22 2.43 0.93
N LEU A 42 -10.06 3.62 1.48
CA LEU A 42 -10.82 4.05 2.65
C LEU A 42 -12.28 4.33 2.29
N LEU A 43 -13.19 3.82 3.10
CA LEU A 43 -14.63 3.99 2.95
C LEU A 43 -15.23 4.72 4.14
N ASP A 44 -16.38 5.37 3.92
CA ASP A 44 -17.26 5.82 4.98
C ASP A 44 -18.21 4.70 5.47
N LYS A 45 -19.12 5.05 6.37
CA LYS A 45 -20.10 4.11 6.94
C LYS A 45 -21.12 3.58 5.92
N GLU A 46 -21.33 4.31 4.84
CA GLU A 46 -22.22 3.96 3.72
C GLU A 46 -21.49 3.26 2.58
N ASN A 47 -20.23 2.83 2.79
CA ASN A 47 -19.36 2.20 1.81
C ASN A 47 -19.01 3.08 0.60
N ARG A 48 -19.04 4.40 0.75
CA ARG A 48 -18.59 5.35 -0.27
C ARG A 48 -17.11 5.66 -0.09
N LYS A 49 -16.38 5.85 -1.18
CA LYS A 49 -14.95 6.19 -1.16
C LYS A 49 -14.66 7.69 -1.24
N TYR A 50 -15.69 8.52 -1.58
CA TYR A 50 -15.57 9.96 -1.72
C TYR A 50 -16.89 10.68 -1.41
N THR A 51 -16.81 11.98 -1.21
CA THR A 51 -17.94 12.92 -1.18
C THR A 51 -18.06 13.63 -2.53
N GLY A 52 -19.20 14.28 -2.80
CA GLY A 52 -19.38 15.01 -4.06
C GLY A 52 -19.36 14.10 -5.29
N ASP A 53 -18.68 14.53 -6.34
CA ASP A 53 -18.56 13.80 -7.60
C ASP A 53 -17.25 12.99 -7.74
N GLY A 54 -16.34 13.12 -6.78
CA GLY A 54 -15.05 12.43 -6.78
C GLY A 54 -14.06 12.94 -7.85
N ALA A 55 -14.28 14.13 -8.39
CA ALA A 55 -13.40 14.71 -9.40
C ALA A 55 -12.04 15.13 -8.83
N SER A 56 -12.05 15.67 -7.61
CA SER A 56 -10.83 16.02 -6.87
C SER A 56 -10.35 14.88 -6.00
N GLU A 57 -9.03 14.76 -5.83
CA GLU A 57 -8.44 13.85 -4.83
C GLU A 57 -8.86 14.24 -3.41
N LEU A 58 -9.17 15.52 -3.17
CA LEU A 58 -9.63 16.02 -1.87
C LEU A 58 -11.03 15.50 -1.49
N ASP A 59 -11.82 15.05 -2.46
CA ASP A 59 -13.13 14.46 -2.21
C ASP A 59 -13.02 13.08 -1.55
N TYR A 60 -11.90 12.38 -1.74
CA TYR A 60 -11.70 11.02 -1.27
C TYR A 60 -11.32 10.95 0.20
N TYR A 61 -12.00 10.10 0.95
CA TYR A 61 -11.73 9.90 2.39
C TYR A 61 -10.32 9.41 2.67
N GLY A 62 -9.72 8.68 1.72
CA GLY A 62 -8.36 8.15 1.82
C GLY A 62 -7.26 9.19 1.63
N PHE A 63 -7.53 10.28 0.91
CA PHE A 63 -6.48 11.28 0.65
C PHE A 63 -5.95 11.91 1.94
N ASN A 64 -4.63 12.00 2.05
CA ASN A 64 -3.94 12.56 3.21
C ASN A 64 -4.16 11.77 4.54
N LYS A 65 -4.65 10.51 4.47
CA LYS A 65 -4.72 9.64 5.66
C LYS A 65 -3.37 9.01 5.95
N ASP A 66 -3.08 8.88 7.25
CA ASP A 66 -1.82 8.35 7.74
C ASP A 66 -1.60 6.90 7.31
N VAL A 67 -0.36 6.59 6.93
CA VAL A 67 0.13 5.26 6.62
C VAL A 67 1.17 4.85 7.65
N TYR A 68 1.09 3.61 8.11
CA TYR A 68 1.94 3.06 9.16
C TYR A 68 2.70 1.83 8.66
N ALA A 69 3.88 1.58 9.23
CA ALA A 69 4.68 0.41 8.93
C ALA A 69 3.98 -0.88 9.39
N ALA A 70 3.79 -1.85 8.50
CA ALA A 70 3.17 -3.15 8.80
C ALA A 70 4.07 -4.05 9.67
N GLY A 71 5.36 -3.79 9.70
CA GLY A 71 6.33 -4.61 10.43
C GLY A 71 7.61 -3.83 10.74
N ASN A 72 8.39 -4.37 11.68
CA ASN A 72 9.72 -3.86 11.99
C ASN A 72 10.66 -4.07 10.78
N GLY A 73 11.52 -3.09 10.50
CA GLY A 73 12.46 -3.23 9.40
C GLY A 73 13.36 -2.03 9.21
N LYS A 74 14.06 -2.02 8.09
CA LYS A 74 14.92 -0.93 7.65
C LYS A 74 14.43 -0.38 6.32
N VAL A 75 14.32 0.94 6.20
CA VAL A 75 13.96 1.59 4.94
C VAL A 75 15.10 1.41 3.94
N VAL A 76 14.82 0.72 2.84
CA VAL A 76 15.78 0.43 1.76
C VAL A 76 15.47 1.19 0.47
N TYR A 77 14.30 1.81 0.39
CA TYR A 77 13.90 2.68 -0.71
C TYR A 77 12.94 3.76 -0.20
N ALA A 78 13.06 4.98 -0.74
CA ALA A 78 12.15 6.09 -0.46
C ALA A 78 12.15 7.06 -1.65
N SER A 79 10.96 7.39 -2.17
CA SER A 79 10.71 8.40 -3.19
C SER A 79 9.58 9.31 -2.71
N ASN A 80 9.72 10.65 -2.85
CA ASN A 80 8.86 11.63 -2.18
C ASN A 80 8.51 12.87 -3.00
N ASP A 81 8.88 12.92 -4.27
CA ASP A 81 8.82 14.12 -5.12
C ASP A 81 7.81 14.04 -6.27
N HIS A 82 7.18 12.89 -6.48
CA HIS A 82 6.12 12.73 -7.49
C HIS A 82 4.88 13.51 -7.09
N LYS A 83 4.29 14.21 -8.05
CA LYS A 83 3.08 15.01 -7.85
C LYS A 83 1.84 14.13 -7.66
N ASP A 84 0.88 14.63 -6.88
CA ASP A 84 -0.45 14.06 -6.73
C ASP A 84 -1.42 14.63 -7.79
N ASP A 85 -1.07 14.55 -9.07
CA ASP A 85 -1.81 15.17 -10.17
C ASP A 85 -2.45 14.16 -11.13
N LYS A 86 -2.43 12.86 -10.76
CA LYS A 86 -2.93 11.75 -11.59
C LYS A 86 -2.28 11.67 -12.98
N SER A 87 -1.18 12.40 -13.20
CA SER A 87 -0.41 12.34 -14.43
C SER A 87 0.61 11.20 -14.34
N PHE A 88 0.42 10.18 -15.16
CA PHE A 88 1.35 9.07 -15.22
C PHE A 88 1.91 8.91 -16.65
N ASP A 89 3.21 8.95 -16.76
CA ASP A 89 3.93 8.76 -18.03
C ASP A 89 4.40 7.30 -18.15
N VAL A 90 3.68 6.49 -18.92
CA VAL A 90 3.98 5.07 -19.15
C VAL A 90 5.40 4.84 -19.75
N THR A 91 6.00 5.84 -20.37
CA THR A 91 7.35 5.70 -20.94
C THR A 91 8.42 5.58 -19.87
N LYS A 92 8.15 6.08 -18.67
CA LYS A 92 9.04 5.97 -17.50
C LYS A 92 9.17 4.54 -17.02
N LEU A 93 8.11 3.70 -17.17
CA LEU A 93 8.13 2.29 -16.77
C LEU A 93 9.24 1.48 -17.44
N LYS A 94 9.55 1.77 -18.68
CA LYS A 94 10.62 1.09 -19.43
C LYS A 94 11.99 1.29 -18.79
N LYS A 95 12.16 2.40 -18.04
CA LYS A 95 13.41 2.77 -17.39
C LYS A 95 13.45 2.29 -15.93
N ASN A 96 12.34 2.44 -15.24
CA ASN A 96 12.22 2.10 -13.82
C ASN A 96 10.79 1.68 -13.47
N PRO A 97 10.48 0.39 -13.30
CA PRO A 97 9.14 -0.08 -12.91
C PRO A 97 8.64 0.48 -11.59
N LEU A 98 9.53 0.95 -10.70
CA LEU A 98 9.12 1.58 -9.44
C LEU A 98 8.40 2.92 -9.65
N GLU A 99 8.51 3.52 -10.84
CA GLU A 99 7.74 4.71 -11.22
C GLU A 99 6.22 4.47 -11.16
N LEU A 100 5.76 3.20 -11.31
CA LEU A 100 4.35 2.85 -11.11
C LEU A 100 3.83 3.28 -9.75
N TYR A 101 4.64 3.11 -8.71
CA TYR A 101 4.24 3.41 -7.33
C TYR A 101 4.23 4.90 -7.01
N GLY A 102 4.83 5.77 -7.87
CA GLY A 102 5.01 7.18 -7.56
C GLY A 102 5.86 7.38 -6.32
N ASN A 103 5.36 8.16 -5.35
CA ASN A 103 6.01 8.25 -4.05
C ASN A 103 5.80 6.93 -3.32
N CYS A 104 6.90 6.34 -2.85
CA CYS A 104 6.81 5.05 -2.19
C CYS A 104 7.94 4.83 -1.18
N ILE A 105 7.68 3.89 -0.27
CA ILE A 105 8.64 3.43 0.73
C ILE A 105 8.80 1.91 0.57
N GLY A 106 10.06 1.43 0.59
CA GLY A 106 10.39 0.01 0.70
C GLY A 106 11.02 -0.27 2.06
N ILE A 107 10.43 -1.18 2.84
CA ILE A 107 10.92 -1.58 4.16
C ILE A 107 11.38 -3.03 4.12
N GLN A 108 12.67 -3.29 4.33
CA GLN A 108 13.23 -4.62 4.42
C GLN A 108 13.06 -5.19 5.83
N HIS A 109 12.44 -6.34 5.92
CA HIS A 109 12.22 -7.07 7.16
C HIS A 109 13.37 -8.04 7.48
N LYS A 110 13.40 -8.58 8.70
CA LYS A 110 14.47 -9.48 9.20
C LYS A 110 14.69 -10.71 8.30
N ASN A 111 13.65 -11.22 7.66
CA ASN A 111 13.71 -12.38 6.75
C ASN A 111 14.15 -12.02 5.31
N GLY A 112 14.51 -10.77 5.06
CA GLY A 112 14.94 -10.28 3.75
C GLY A 112 13.83 -9.81 2.83
N ALA A 113 12.55 -10.15 3.08
CA ALA A 113 11.42 -9.66 2.30
C ALA A 113 11.22 -8.16 2.48
N ILE A 114 10.68 -7.50 1.45
CA ILE A 114 10.49 -6.05 1.45
C ILE A 114 9.01 -5.75 1.27
N SER A 115 8.42 -5.00 2.22
CA SER A 115 7.10 -4.41 2.04
C SER A 115 7.20 -3.08 1.30
N ILE A 116 6.34 -2.90 0.29
CA ILE A 116 6.23 -1.67 -0.53
C ILE A 116 4.93 -0.97 -0.17
N TYR A 117 5.02 0.34 -0.02
CA TYR A 117 3.92 1.27 0.22
C TYR A 117 3.93 2.27 -0.92
N GLY A 118 2.97 2.21 -1.82
CA GLY A 118 2.90 3.03 -3.04
C GLY A 118 1.80 4.08 -3.02
N HIS A 119 1.83 4.95 -4.03
CA HIS A 119 0.91 6.07 -4.25
C HIS A 119 0.83 7.04 -3.07
N LEU A 120 1.96 7.17 -2.34
CA LEU A 120 2.04 8.06 -1.19
C LEU A 120 1.95 9.53 -1.63
N LYS A 121 1.44 10.37 -0.74
CA LYS A 121 1.29 11.80 -0.99
C LYS A 121 2.65 12.48 -1.12
N GLN A 122 2.75 13.40 -2.07
CA GLN A 122 3.95 14.22 -2.26
C GLN A 122 4.37 14.91 -0.96
N ASN A 123 5.65 14.83 -0.64
CA ASN A 123 6.26 15.45 0.55
C ASN A 123 5.70 14.97 1.89
N SER A 124 5.08 13.77 1.95
CA SER A 124 4.50 13.24 3.19
C SER A 124 5.38 12.24 3.92
N LEU A 125 6.48 11.79 3.32
CA LEU A 125 7.35 10.79 3.96
C LEU A 125 7.97 11.33 5.24
N MET A 126 7.82 10.55 6.31
CA MET A 126 8.38 10.84 7.66
C MET A 126 9.63 10.02 7.94
N VAL A 127 10.06 9.21 6.98
CA VAL A 127 11.24 8.36 7.05
C VAL A 127 12.04 8.47 5.76
N LYS A 128 13.33 8.17 5.85
CA LYS A 128 14.27 8.19 4.71
C LYS A 128 15.03 6.87 4.61
N MET A 129 15.65 6.64 3.47
CA MET A 129 16.53 5.47 3.27
C MET A 129 17.57 5.35 4.38
N GLY A 130 17.68 4.16 4.95
CA GLY A 130 18.58 3.84 6.06
C GLY A 130 17.94 3.87 7.44
N ASP A 131 16.77 4.51 7.61
CA ASP A 131 16.08 4.56 8.90
C ASP A 131 15.57 3.18 9.32
N SER A 132 15.60 2.91 10.63
CA SER A 132 14.91 1.76 11.23
C SER A 132 13.49 2.16 11.62
N VAL A 133 12.53 1.28 11.37
CA VAL A 133 11.13 1.50 11.72
C VAL A 133 10.58 0.34 12.56
N VAL A 134 9.58 0.63 13.36
CA VAL A 134 8.84 -0.37 14.12
C VAL A 134 7.41 -0.51 13.58
N SER A 135 6.81 -1.68 13.75
CA SER A 135 5.42 -1.92 13.39
C SER A 135 4.50 -0.90 14.06
N GLY A 136 3.57 -0.31 13.28
CA GLY A 136 2.69 0.75 13.77
C GLY A 136 3.33 2.15 13.84
N GLN A 137 4.57 2.32 13.41
CA GLN A 137 5.16 3.65 13.25
C GLN A 137 4.57 4.35 12.04
N LYS A 138 4.11 5.60 12.20
CA LYS A 138 3.68 6.44 11.08
C LYS A 138 4.86 6.73 10.16
N ILE A 139 4.68 6.50 8.86
CA ILE A 139 5.73 6.62 7.85
C ILE A 139 5.41 7.60 6.72
N ALA A 140 4.13 7.81 6.40
CA ALA A 140 3.71 8.70 5.32
C ALA A 140 2.21 8.99 5.39
N ALA A 141 1.64 9.55 4.32
CA ALA A 141 0.20 9.70 4.08
C ALA A 141 -0.18 9.16 2.69
N ILE A 142 -1.44 8.73 2.53
CA ILE A 142 -2.01 8.31 1.24
C ILE A 142 -2.11 9.50 0.30
N GLY A 143 -1.62 9.33 -0.94
CA GLY A 143 -1.75 10.27 -2.04
C GLY A 143 -2.41 9.64 -3.26
N VAL A 144 -2.02 10.15 -4.44
CA VAL A 144 -2.47 9.67 -5.75
C VAL A 144 -1.34 9.74 -6.78
N SER A 145 -0.09 9.75 -6.30
CA SER A 145 1.10 9.83 -7.16
C SER A 145 1.34 8.54 -7.95
N GLY A 146 2.09 8.64 -9.04
CA GLY A 146 2.38 7.50 -9.91
C GLY A 146 1.19 7.04 -10.75
N SER A 147 1.08 5.75 -11.03
CA SER A 147 -0.02 5.17 -11.82
C SER A 147 -1.26 4.93 -10.95
N SER A 148 -1.89 6.02 -10.53
CA SER A 148 -3.07 5.97 -9.66
C SER A 148 -4.20 6.83 -10.21
N PHE A 149 -5.44 6.31 -10.23
CA PHE A 149 -6.63 7.04 -10.70
C PHE A 149 -7.39 7.75 -9.57
N PHE A 150 -7.20 7.28 -8.33
CA PHE A 150 -7.83 7.85 -7.14
C PHE A 150 -7.02 7.48 -5.88
N PRO A 151 -7.16 8.22 -4.77
CA PRO A 151 -6.40 7.99 -3.55
C PRO A 151 -6.66 6.60 -2.94
N HIS A 152 -5.59 5.82 -2.84
CA HIS A 152 -5.56 4.52 -2.17
C HIS A 152 -4.13 4.20 -1.72
N LEU A 153 -3.96 3.25 -0.83
CA LEU A 153 -2.65 2.70 -0.51
C LEU A 153 -2.42 1.43 -1.33
N HIS A 154 -1.45 1.46 -2.23
CA HIS A 154 -0.87 0.25 -2.79
C HIS A 154 0.07 -0.39 -1.78
N PHE A 155 -0.13 -1.68 -1.50
CA PHE A 155 0.71 -2.45 -0.58
C PHE A 155 1.04 -3.81 -1.16
N GLU A 156 2.31 -4.18 -1.18
CA GLU A 156 2.75 -5.54 -1.52
C GLU A 156 4.00 -5.94 -0.74
N VAL A 157 4.29 -7.23 -0.72
CA VAL A 157 5.55 -7.78 -0.23
C VAL A 157 6.31 -8.40 -1.39
N ARG A 158 7.63 -8.15 -1.46
CA ARG A 158 8.49 -8.59 -2.56
C ARG A 158 9.80 -9.20 -2.05
N THR A 159 10.45 -9.97 -2.92
CA THR A 159 11.80 -10.52 -2.64
C THR A 159 12.88 -9.45 -2.73
N SER A 160 12.68 -8.39 -3.49
CA SER A 160 13.63 -7.29 -3.71
C SER A 160 12.91 -6.04 -4.20
N ILE A 161 13.57 -4.88 -4.17
CA ILE A 161 13.14 -3.67 -4.88
C ILE A 161 13.52 -3.67 -6.37
N MET A 162 14.33 -4.64 -6.81
CA MET A 162 14.81 -4.70 -8.19
C MET A 162 13.70 -5.15 -9.16
N ASN A 163 13.87 -4.83 -10.45
CA ASN A 163 12.88 -5.09 -11.50
C ASN A 163 12.48 -6.57 -11.65
N ALA A 164 13.39 -7.49 -11.36
CA ALA A 164 13.17 -8.94 -11.44
C ALA A 164 12.62 -9.53 -10.13
N ALA A 165 12.22 -8.72 -9.17
CA ALA A 165 11.69 -9.19 -7.90
C ALA A 165 10.32 -9.83 -8.05
N GLU A 166 10.08 -10.89 -7.29
CA GLU A 166 8.80 -11.56 -7.23
C GLU A 166 7.93 -10.98 -6.13
N GLY A 167 6.62 -10.80 -6.43
CA GLY A 167 5.61 -10.56 -5.40
C GLY A 167 5.45 -11.79 -4.52
N LEU A 168 5.33 -11.59 -3.22
CA LEU A 168 5.14 -12.65 -2.22
C LEU A 168 3.74 -12.56 -1.63
N PRO A 169 3.02 -13.69 -1.50
CA PRO A 169 1.79 -13.72 -0.71
C PRO A 169 2.07 -13.22 0.69
N SER A 170 1.24 -12.30 1.18
CA SER A 170 1.39 -11.74 2.52
C SER A 170 0.19 -12.05 3.39
N TYR A 171 0.46 -12.37 4.66
CA TYR A 171 -0.55 -12.64 5.67
C TYR A 171 -0.56 -11.51 6.68
N PHE A 172 -1.76 -11.06 7.02
CA PHE A 172 -1.94 -10.06 8.06
C PHE A 172 -2.41 -10.70 9.37
N SER A 173 -1.87 -10.22 10.47
CA SER A 173 -2.40 -10.43 11.81
C SER A 173 -3.22 -9.21 12.24
N ASN A 174 -4.11 -9.35 13.21
CA ASN A 174 -4.94 -8.27 13.73
C ASN A 174 -5.89 -7.63 12.70
N ILE A 175 -6.37 -8.40 11.75
CA ILE A 175 -7.38 -7.98 10.79
C ILE A 175 -8.77 -8.36 11.29
N TYR A 176 -9.77 -7.51 11.03
CA TYR A 176 -11.17 -7.75 11.36
C TYR A 176 -11.99 -7.69 10.08
N ALA A 177 -12.74 -8.74 9.77
CA ALA A 177 -13.71 -8.71 8.69
C ALA A 177 -14.99 -8.04 9.18
N LEU A 178 -15.52 -7.09 8.41
CA LEU A 178 -16.74 -6.36 8.79
C LEU A 178 -17.95 -7.28 8.91
N GLU A 179 -18.11 -8.22 7.97
CA GLU A 179 -19.27 -9.12 7.88
C GLU A 179 -19.46 -10.02 9.11
N SER A 180 -18.37 -10.37 9.79
CA SER A 180 -18.41 -11.27 10.95
C SER A 180 -18.09 -10.58 12.28
N ASN A 181 -17.58 -9.35 12.23
CA ASN A 181 -16.97 -8.66 13.38
C ASN A 181 -15.94 -9.53 14.16
N MET A 182 -15.45 -10.58 13.51
CA MET A 182 -14.52 -11.52 14.08
C MET A 182 -13.08 -11.15 13.71
N LYS A 183 -12.20 -11.27 14.70
CA LYS A 183 -10.76 -11.17 14.47
C LYS A 183 -10.29 -12.37 13.67
N ILE A 184 -9.76 -12.12 12.47
CA ILE A 184 -9.05 -13.14 11.72
C ILE A 184 -7.67 -13.29 12.37
N LYS A 185 -7.33 -14.46 12.90
CA LYS A 185 -6.07 -14.68 13.62
C LYS A 185 -4.83 -14.48 12.76
N SER A 186 -4.89 -14.90 11.53
CA SER A 186 -3.97 -14.51 10.44
C SER A 186 -4.58 -15.00 9.13
N GLY A 187 -4.42 -14.26 8.04
CA GLY A 187 -4.95 -14.71 6.76
C GLY A 187 -4.70 -13.73 5.64
N PHE A 188 -5.03 -14.19 4.45
CA PHE A 188 -5.18 -13.34 3.29
C PHE A 188 -6.44 -12.50 3.44
N VAL A 189 -6.38 -11.32 2.86
CA VAL A 189 -7.57 -10.50 2.63
C VAL A 189 -8.01 -10.76 1.20
N GLU A 190 -9.24 -11.22 1.01
CA GLU A 190 -9.76 -11.45 -0.33
C GLU A 190 -10.15 -10.14 -1.02
N THR A 191 -10.08 -10.14 -2.36
CA THR A 191 -10.52 -9.01 -3.17
C THR A 191 -11.98 -8.66 -2.88
N GLY A 192 -12.23 -7.38 -2.64
CA GLY A 192 -13.57 -6.87 -2.33
C GLY A 192 -13.97 -6.96 -0.87
N SER A 193 -13.19 -7.64 -0.02
CA SER A 193 -13.44 -7.70 1.41
C SER A 193 -13.37 -6.31 2.05
N ILE A 194 -14.27 -6.04 2.98
CA ILE A 194 -14.21 -4.84 3.83
C ILE A 194 -13.54 -5.25 5.13
N VAL A 195 -12.45 -4.59 5.44
CA VAL A 195 -11.65 -4.84 6.65
C VAL A 195 -11.66 -3.62 7.56
N LEU A 196 -11.63 -3.87 8.84
CA LEU A 196 -11.64 -2.86 9.89
C LEU A 196 -10.33 -2.88 10.67
N THR A 197 -9.79 -1.71 10.95
CA THR A 197 -8.72 -1.50 11.94
C THR A 197 -9.34 -1.18 13.30
N LYS A 198 -8.90 -1.84 14.35
CA LYS A 198 -9.33 -1.59 15.76
C LYS A 198 -8.16 -1.17 16.62
#